data_a7b11d86a8e055e09b9aebcc8354fa65
#
_entry.id   a7b11d86a8e055e09b9aebcc8354fa65
#
_cell.length_a   1.000
_cell.length_b   1.000
_cell.length_c   1.000
_cell.angle_alpha   90.00
_cell.angle_beta   90.00
_cell.angle_gamma   90.00
#
_symmetry.space_group_name_H-M   'P 1'
#
loop_
_entity.id
_entity.type
_entity.pdbx_description
1 polymer ?
#
loop_
_entity_poly.entity_id
_entity_poly.type
_entity_poly.pdbx_seq_one_letter_code
_entity_poly.pdbx_strand_id
1 'polypeptide(L)'
;MNIFNPEHDLCLANGDPNFVPPESALRFGRECAGLNSWIETGDGIIPWGWDAVLKRRLIRDGISPDLLPSDRFLEDVKILSHRRNALHANDFLLESLPCPGQFADSARAYEAHSCEDVLALADRFGDAVAKAPWSGSGKGLRWLRAGELSENDLGWCRNVIRKQGSVIVESRKNVVQDFAMLFSISRDEVRFEGMSLFFNENGMYKGNVLGTDEWILSQLSAYLPSEIFIELKDALAAFFRRNYLGVYQGYLGVDMFIFKDAADSFRIAPCVEINARMTMGLLARRIFDRHLDYSPDCGLRLVRDIRSCSVPSGRFTLRMDYSPSGLRLPDGAIPLTHFSDGFQYAVSVYSA
;
A
#
# COMPACT_ATOMS: atom_id res chain seq x y z
N MET A 1 -10.15 0.64 -20.60
CA MET A 1 -11.13 1.01 -19.54
C MET A 1 -10.43 1.00 -18.20
N ASN A 2 -10.31 2.17 -17.56
CA ASN A 2 -9.73 2.30 -16.22
C ASN A 2 -10.80 2.08 -15.14
N ILE A 3 -10.50 1.23 -14.13
CA ILE A 3 -11.41 0.89 -13.05
C ILE A 3 -10.70 1.12 -11.71
N PHE A 4 -11.16 2.12 -10.96
CA PHE A 4 -10.73 2.32 -9.59
C PHE A 4 -11.62 1.51 -8.66
N ASN A 5 -11.10 0.37 -8.17
CA ASN A 5 -11.78 -0.55 -7.25
C ASN A 5 -11.03 -0.64 -5.91
N PRO A 6 -11.15 0.39 -5.03
CA PRO A 6 -10.45 0.43 -3.74
C PRO A 6 -10.91 -0.66 -2.77
N GLU A 7 -12.01 -1.33 -3.05
CA GLU A 7 -12.53 -2.50 -2.32
C GLU A 7 -11.74 -3.79 -2.54
N HIS A 8 -10.74 -3.79 -3.43
CA HIS A 8 -9.96 -4.95 -3.83
C HIS A 8 -9.48 -5.81 -2.63
N ASP A 9 -8.82 -5.19 -1.63
CA ASP A 9 -8.32 -5.93 -0.47
C ASP A 9 -9.45 -6.60 0.34
N LEU A 10 -10.65 -5.99 0.39
CA LEU A 10 -11.82 -6.57 1.04
C LEU A 10 -12.36 -7.77 0.24
N CYS A 11 -12.29 -7.69 -1.09
CA CYS A 11 -12.67 -8.80 -1.98
C CYS A 11 -11.72 -9.98 -1.81
N LEU A 12 -10.41 -9.74 -1.73
CA LEU A 12 -9.42 -10.78 -1.43
C LEU A 12 -9.65 -11.42 -0.06
N ALA A 13 -9.91 -10.60 0.96
CA ALA A 13 -10.18 -11.05 2.33
C ALA A 13 -11.42 -11.94 2.45
N ASN A 14 -12.48 -11.63 1.70
CA ASN A 14 -13.71 -12.40 1.69
C ASN A 14 -13.58 -13.69 0.86
N GLY A 15 -13.03 -13.58 -0.35
CA GLY A 15 -12.78 -14.70 -1.25
C GLY A 15 -13.99 -15.25 -2.01
N ASP A 16 -15.22 -14.79 -1.71
CA ASP A 16 -16.42 -15.17 -2.48
C ASP A 16 -16.59 -14.22 -3.69
N PRO A 17 -16.63 -14.74 -4.93
CA PRO A 17 -16.91 -13.92 -6.11
C PRO A 17 -18.25 -13.17 -6.10
N ASN A 18 -19.20 -13.58 -5.22
CA ASN A 18 -20.48 -12.91 -5.02
C ASN A 18 -20.47 -11.89 -3.89
N PHE A 19 -19.32 -11.67 -3.26
CA PHE A 19 -19.21 -10.71 -2.17
C PHE A 19 -19.67 -9.32 -2.61
N VAL A 20 -20.49 -8.69 -1.77
CA VAL A 20 -20.90 -7.29 -1.94
C VAL A 20 -20.10 -6.45 -0.95
N PRO A 21 -19.13 -5.65 -1.44
CA PRO A 21 -18.37 -4.75 -0.58
C PRO A 21 -19.25 -3.74 0.14
N PRO A 22 -18.81 -3.22 1.30
CA PRO A 22 -19.51 -2.17 2.02
C PRO A 22 -19.76 -0.93 1.14
N GLU A 23 -20.92 -0.29 1.30
CA GLU A 23 -21.31 0.89 0.51
C GLU A 23 -20.26 2.03 0.58
N SER A 24 -19.59 2.20 1.72
CA SER A 24 -18.51 3.20 1.85
C SER A 24 -17.32 2.96 0.90
N ALA A 25 -16.97 1.69 0.66
CA ALA A 25 -15.89 1.34 -0.28
C ALA A 25 -16.35 1.51 -1.74
N LEU A 26 -17.57 1.09 -2.05
CA LEU A 26 -18.15 1.29 -3.38
C LEU A 26 -18.34 2.78 -3.71
N ARG A 27 -18.71 3.59 -2.73
CA ARG A 27 -18.82 5.04 -2.88
C ARG A 27 -17.47 5.67 -3.17
N PHE A 28 -16.42 5.30 -2.43
CA PHE A 28 -15.06 5.76 -2.73
C PHE A 28 -14.65 5.43 -4.16
N GLY A 29 -14.93 4.20 -4.63
CA GLY A 29 -14.70 3.80 -6.01
C GLY A 29 -15.44 4.65 -7.03
N ARG A 30 -16.71 5.02 -6.77
CA ARG A 30 -17.51 5.86 -7.66
C ARG A 30 -17.08 7.34 -7.65
N GLU A 31 -16.88 7.92 -6.48
CA GLU A 31 -16.54 9.34 -6.32
C GLU A 31 -15.11 9.65 -6.81
N CYS A 32 -14.20 8.66 -6.79
CA CYS A 32 -12.85 8.76 -7.35
C CYS A 32 -12.67 7.92 -8.62
N ALA A 33 -13.75 7.70 -9.39
CA ALA A 33 -13.70 6.91 -10.62
C ALA A 33 -12.66 7.46 -11.60
N GLY A 34 -11.87 6.56 -12.20
CA GLY A 34 -10.82 6.92 -13.15
C GLY A 34 -9.52 7.42 -12.52
N LEU A 35 -9.37 7.37 -11.18
CA LEU A 35 -8.15 7.79 -10.49
C LEU A 35 -6.89 7.09 -11.04
N ASN A 36 -6.98 5.81 -11.33
CA ASN A 36 -5.87 5.03 -11.88
C ASN A 36 -5.49 5.40 -13.33
N SER A 37 -6.30 6.19 -14.02
CA SER A 37 -5.93 6.74 -15.34
C SER A 37 -4.74 7.70 -15.28
N TRP A 38 -4.39 8.21 -14.10
CA TRP A 38 -3.17 8.98 -13.88
C TRP A 38 -1.92 8.11 -13.76
N ILE A 39 -2.07 6.82 -13.51
CA ILE A 39 -0.96 5.86 -13.42
C ILE A 39 -0.66 5.30 -14.79
N GLU A 40 -1.70 4.83 -15.49
CA GLU A 40 -1.57 4.15 -16.76
C GLU A 40 -2.77 4.43 -17.66
N THR A 41 -2.48 4.65 -18.94
CA THR A 41 -3.47 4.76 -20.03
C THR A 41 -3.09 3.76 -21.10
N GLY A 42 -4.02 2.92 -21.51
CA GLY A 42 -3.78 1.91 -22.55
C GLY A 42 -5.06 1.26 -23.01
N ASP A 43 -4.93 0.39 -23.99
CA ASP A 43 -6.03 -0.44 -24.47
C ASP A 43 -6.28 -1.60 -23.49
N GLY A 44 -7.56 -1.96 -23.31
CA GLY A 44 -7.96 -3.02 -22.43
C GLY A 44 -8.54 -2.56 -21.09
N ILE A 45 -8.57 -3.47 -20.13
CA ILE A 45 -9.15 -3.27 -18.79
C ILE A 45 -8.02 -3.11 -17.79
N ILE A 46 -7.94 -1.96 -17.15
CA ILE A 46 -6.88 -1.57 -16.24
C ILE A 46 -7.52 -1.28 -14.88
N PRO A 47 -7.65 -2.27 -13.98
CA PRO A 47 -8.17 -2.07 -12.63
C PRO A 47 -7.08 -1.56 -11.67
N TRP A 48 -7.51 -1.05 -10.53
CA TRP A 48 -6.63 -0.79 -9.39
C TRP A 48 -5.99 -2.09 -8.88
N GLY A 49 -6.77 -3.15 -8.78
CA GLY A 49 -6.33 -4.51 -8.49
C GLY A 49 -7.29 -5.54 -9.05
N TRP A 50 -6.77 -6.68 -9.52
CA TRP A 50 -7.58 -7.78 -10.02
C TRP A 50 -8.06 -8.70 -8.89
N ASP A 51 -9.35 -8.97 -8.83
CA ASP A 51 -9.97 -9.93 -7.92
C ASP A 51 -11.19 -10.63 -8.57
N ALA A 52 -11.65 -11.70 -7.93
CA ALA A 52 -12.74 -12.51 -8.46
C ALA A 52 -14.09 -11.80 -8.49
N VAL A 53 -14.32 -10.84 -7.56
CA VAL A 53 -15.57 -10.03 -7.51
C VAL A 53 -15.60 -9.09 -8.70
N LEU A 54 -14.48 -8.41 -8.98
CA LEU A 54 -14.36 -7.54 -10.15
C LEU A 54 -14.58 -8.31 -11.45
N LYS A 55 -13.89 -9.45 -11.63
CA LYS A 55 -14.05 -10.30 -12.81
C LYS A 55 -15.51 -10.67 -13.02
N ARG A 56 -16.19 -11.15 -11.97
CA ARG A 56 -17.60 -11.54 -12.04
C ARG A 56 -18.51 -10.35 -12.38
N ARG A 57 -18.25 -9.18 -11.81
CA ARG A 57 -18.96 -7.94 -12.13
C ARG A 57 -18.84 -7.61 -13.62
N LEU A 58 -17.64 -7.65 -14.16
CA LEU A 58 -17.39 -7.34 -15.57
C LEU A 58 -18.08 -8.33 -16.53
N ILE A 59 -18.09 -9.62 -16.20
CA ILE A 59 -18.84 -10.64 -16.99
C ILE A 59 -20.34 -10.31 -16.98
N ARG A 60 -20.90 -9.99 -15.81
CA ARG A 60 -22.31 -9.61 -15.69
C ARG A 60 -22.65 -8.34 -16.48
N ASP A 61 -21.69 -7.41 -16.57
CA ASP A 61 -21.79 -6.15 -17.31
C ASP A 61 -21.53 -6.35 -18.82
N GLY A 62 -21.39 -7.61 -19.30
CA GLY A 62 -21.30 -7.98 -20.72
C GLY A 62 -19.87 -8.07 -21.29
N ILE A 63 -18.85 -7.98 -20.46
CA ILE A 63 -17.45 -8.18 -20.94
C ILE A 63 -17.20 -9.67 -21.19
N SER A 64 -16.63 -9.98 -22.36
CA SER A 64 -16.27 -11.38 -22.70
C SER A 64 -15.23 -11.93 -21.71
N PRO A 65 -15.43 -13.15 -21.18
CA PRO A 65 -14.46 -13.81 -20.31
C PRO A 65 -13.04 -13.93 -20.91
N ASP A 66 -12.93 -14.01 -22.24
CA ASP A 66 -11.64 -14.11 -22.95
C ASP A 66 -10.76 -12.86 -22.84
N LEU A 67 -11.38 -11.71 -22.50
CA LEU A 67 -10.69 -10.44 -22.24
C LEU A 67 -10.26 -10.27 -20.78
N LEU A 68 -10.59 -11.22 -19.92
CA LEU A 68 -10.38 -11.14 -18.47
C LEU A 68 -9.28 -12.15 -18.04
N PRO A 69 -8.62 -11.88 -16.92
CA PRO A 69 -7.59 -12.79 -16.42
C PRO A 69 -8.18 -14.15 -16.05
N SER A 70 -7.35 -15.19 -16.14
CA SER A 70 -7.73 -16.54 -15.72
C SER A 70 -8.02 -16.61 -14.21
N ASP A 71 -8.81 -17.60 -13.78
CA ASP A 71 -9.06 -17.82 -12.36
C ASP A 71 -7.78 -18.18 -11.61
N ARG A 72 -6.86 -18.88 -12.27
CA ARG A 72 -5.53 -19.18 -11.72
C ARG A 72 -4.76 -17.89 -11.40
N PHE A 73 -4.74 -16.93 -12.31
CA PHE A 73 -4.08 -15.63 -12.06
C PHE A 73 -4.70 -14.90 -10.86
N LEU A 74 -6.04 -14.91 -10.73
CA LEU A 74 -6.72 -14.27 -9.59
C LEU A 74 -6.40 -14.96 -8.26
N GLU A 75 -6.26 -16.28 -8.28
CA GLU A 75 -5.81 -17.04 -7.12
C GLU A 75 -4.37 -16.71 -6.75
N ASP A 76 -3.48 -16.63 -7.74
CA ASP A 76 -2.09 -16.21 -7.53
C ASP A 76 -2.01 -14.78 -6.97
N VAL A 77 -2.79 -13.82 -7.47
CA VAL A 77 -2.90 -12.46 -6.91
C VAL A 77 -3.31 -12.52 -5.44
N LYS A 78 -4.33 -13.31 -5.09
CA LYS A 78 -4.77 -13.46 -3.70
C LYS A 78 -3.67 -14.04 -2.80
N ILE A 79 -2.99 -15.09 -3.24
CA ILE A 79 -1.88 -15.73 -2.51
C ILE A 79 -0.74 -14.72 -2.32
N LEU A 80 -0.33 -14.02 -3.38
CA LEU A 80 0.78 -13.07 -3.36
C LEU A 80 0.50 -11.80 -2.57
N SER A 81 -0.78 -11.43 -2.40
CA SER A 81 -1.22 -10.31 -1.57
C SER A 81 -1.36 -10.66 -0.08
N HIS A 82 -1.18 -11.92 0.32
CA HIS A 82 -1.24 -12.31 1.72
C HIS A 82 -0.03 -11.77 2.49
N ARG A 83 -0.23 -11.17 3.66
CA ARG A 83 0.85 -10.57 4.49
C ARG A 83 1.98 -11.53 4.87
N ARG A 84 1.77 -12.85 4.85
CA ARG A 84 2.87 -13.82 5.04
C ARG A 84 3.99 -13.65 4.03
N ASN A 85 3.70 -13.11 2.83
CA ASN A 85 4.76 -12.85 1.85
C ASN A 85 5.73 -11.76 2.29
N ALA A 86 5.29 -10.84 3.16
CA ALA A 86 6.20 -9.90 3.81
C ALA A 86 7.13 -10.59 4.80
N LEU A 87 6.67 -11.66 5.50
CA LEU A 87 7.53 -12.47 6.36
C LEU A 87 8.60 -13.19 5.53
N HIS A 88 8.19 -13.84 4.43
CA HIS A 88 9.12 -14.52 3.50
C HIS A 88 10.11 -13.53 2.88
N ALA A 89 9.66 -12.31 2.52
CA ALA A 89 10.55 -11.27 2.03
C ALA A 89 11.56 -10.85 3.10
N ASN A 90 11.12 -10.65 4.35
CA ASN A 90 12.02 -10.28 5.45
C ASN A 90 13.07 -11.37 5.72
N ASP A 91 12.70 -12.65 5.71
CA ASP A 91 13.66 -13.74 5.86
C ASP A 91 14.70 -13.73 4.73
N PHE A 92 14.24 -13.58 3.47
CA PHE A 92 15.14 -13.45 2.32
C PHE A 92 16.07 -12.23 2.42
N LEU A 93 15.55 -11.07 2.86
CA LEU A 93 16.32 -9.84 2.99
C LEU A 93 17.38 -9.96 4.10
N LEU A 94 17.05 -10.56 5.24
CA LEU A 94 18.00 -10.79 6.34
C LEU A 94 19.15 -11.72 5.94
N GLU A 95 18.89 -12.69 5.05
CA GLU A 95 19.93 -13.58 4.52
C GLU A 95 20.78 -12.92 3.43
N SER A 96 20.21 -11.98 2.69
CA SER A 96 20.83 -11.39 1.48
C SER A 96 21.58 -10.10 1.72
N LEU A 97 21.24 -9.37 2.79
CA LEU A 97 21.79 -8.02 3.03
C LEU A 97 23.07 -8.07 3.89
N PRO A 98 24.12 -7.30 3.52
CA PRO A 98 25.42 -7.37 4.18
C PRO A 98 25.45 -6.75 5.59
N CYS A 99 24.46 -5.92 5.94
CA CYS A 99 24.38 -5.22 7.23
C CYS A 99 23.08 -5.54 7.99
N PRO A 100 22.95 -6.77 8.56
CA PRO A 100 21.72 -7.15 9.27
C PRO A 100 21.43 -6.33 10.53
N GLY A 101 22.39 -5.59 11.07
CA GLY A 101 22.22 -4.81 12.30
C GLY A 101 21.24 -3.64 12.19
N GLN A 102 21.02 -3.08 11.01
CA GLN A 102 19.98 -2.06 10.77
C GLN A 102 18.59 -2.68 10.56
N PHE A 103 18.57 -3.95 10.16
CA PHE A 103 17.36 -4.76 10.01
C PHE A 103 17.17 -5.55 11.31
N ALA A 104 16.53 -4.94 12.30
CA ALA A 104 16.44 -5.56 13.61
C ALA A 104 15.55 -6.80 13.60
N ASP A 105 15.97 -7.87 14.28
CA ASP A 105 15.11 -9.01 14.63
C ASP A 105 13.81 -8.55 15.30
N SER A 106 13.83 -7.40 15.98
CA SER A 106 12.65 -6.77 16.56
C SER A 106 11.61 -6.33 15.50
N ALA A 107 11.98 -6.21 14.22
CA ALA A 107 11.04 -5.92 13.12
C ALA A 107 10.33 -7.18 12.61
N ARG A 108 10.68 -8.39 13.06
CA ARG A 108 10.01 -9.62 12.64
C ARG A 108 8.56 -9.65 13.09
N ALA A 109 7.70 -10.01 12.16
CA ALA A 109 6.32 -10.38 12.40
C ALA A 109 6.18 -11.91 12.40
N TYR A 110 5.12 -12.41 13.01
CA TYR A 110 4.84 -13.84 13.13
C TYR A 110 3.40 -14.14 12.73
N GLU A 111 3.20 -15.26 12.07
CA GLU A 111 1.86 -15.74 11.71
C GLU A 111 1.30 -16.58 12.85
N ALA A 112 0.13 -16.21 13.36
CA ALA A 112 -0.62 -16.88 14.42
C ALA A 112 -1.87 -17.55 13.84
N HIS A 113 -2.09 -18.82 14.19
CA HIS A 113 -3.21 -19.62 13.69
C HIS A 113 -4.26 -19.91 14.77
N SER A 114 -3.99 -19.52 16.01
CA SER A 114 -4.88 -19.69 17.16
C SER A 114 -4.87 -18.44 18.06
N CYS A 115 -5.85 -18.34 18.96
CA CYS A 115 -5.83 -17.30 19.98
C CYS A 115 -4.70 -17.50 20.98
N GLU A 116 -4.31 -18.74 21.22
CA GLU A 116 -3.20 -19.13 22.09
C GLU A 116 -1.87 -18.59 21.50
N ASP A 117 -1.66 -18.72 20.19
CA ASP A 117 -0.48 -18.13 19.51
C ASP A 117 -0.49 -16.60 19.66
N VAL A 118 -1.65 -15.95 19.47
CA VAL A 118 -1.77 -14.48 19.62
C VAL A 118 -1.42 -14.05 21.03
N LEU A 119 -1.90 -14.76 22.07
CA LEU A 119 -1.58 -14.47 23.46
C LEU A 119 -0.08 -14.61 23.73
N ALA A 120 0.53 -15.73 23.30
CA ALA A 120 1.95 -15.98 23.49
C ALA A 120 2.83 -14.91 22.81
N LEU A 121 2.43 -14.46 21.60
CA LEU A 121 3.13 -13.37 20.89
C LEU A 121 2.92 -12.01 21.56
N ALA A 122 1.72 -11.71 22.04
CA ALA A 122 1.45 -10.49 22.78
C ALA A 122 2.26 -10.44 24.09
N ASP A 123 2.34 -11.53 24.83
CA ASP A 123 3.16 -11.63 26.05
C ASP A 123 4.66 -11.47 25.73
N ARG A 124 5.13 -12.06 24.63
CA ARG A 124 6.53 -11.92 24.18
C ARG A 124 6.89 -10.48 23.83
N PHE A 125 5.97 -9.72 23.21
CA PHE A 125 6.25 -8.39 22.70
C PHE A 125 5.89 -7.26 23.69
N GLY A 126 5.03 -7.50 24.67
CA GLY A 126 4.46 -6.48 25.53
C GLY A 126 3.38 -5.67 24.80
N ASP A 127 3.80 -4.69 24.01
CA ASP A 127 2.95 -3.96 23.08
C ASP A 127 3.07 -4.57 21.66
N ALA A 128 1.95 -5.00 21.10
CA ALA A 128 1.88 -5.67 19.81
C ALA A 128 0.78 -5.08 18.91
N VAL A 129 0.83 -5.40 17.64
CA VAL A 129 -0.25 -5.18 16.69
C VAL A 129 -0.54 -6.47 15.95
N ALA A 130 -1.82 -6.85 15.95
CA ALA A 130 -2.34 -7.94 15.12
C ALA A 130 -2.90 -7.36 13.82
N LYS A 131 -2.57 -7.98 12.70
CA LYS A 131 -2.96 -7.54 11.35
C LYS A 131 -3.68 -8.67 10.63
N ALA A 132 -4.83 -8.36 10.02
CA ALA A 132 -5.50 -9.31 9.15
C ALA A 132 -4.64 -9.60 7.91
N PRO A 133 -4.59 -10.85 7.41
CA PRO A 133 -3.79 -11.25 6.24
C PRO A 133 -4.07 -10.44 4.99
N TRP A 134 -5.34 -10.13 4.73
CA TRP A 134 -5.79 -9.22 3.67
C TRP A 134 -6.59 -8.09 4.30
N SER A 135 -6.07 -6.89 4.20
CA SER A 135 -6.78 -5.67 4.62
C SER A 135 -6.11 -4.45 3.99
N GLY A 136 -6.88 -3.40 3.79
CA GLY A 136 -6.38 -2.15 3.25
C GLY A 136 -6.68 -0.95 4.16
N SER A 137 -5.91 0.11 4.00
CA SER A 137 -6.16 1.42 4.62
C SER A 137 -6.27 1.40 6.15
N GLY A 138 -5.49 0.56 6.83
CA GLY A 138 -5.44 0.48 8.30
C GLY A 138 -6.66 -0.17 8.98
N LYS A 139 -7.67 -0.63 8.24
CA LYS A 139 -8.91 -1.19 8.82
C LYS A 139 -8.76 -2.59 9.41
N GLY A 140 -7.70 -3.32 9.06
CA GLY A 140 -7.42 -4.68 9.54
C GLY A 140 -6.38 -4.74 10.64
N LEU A 141 -6.30 -3.73 11.50
CA LEU A 141 -5.33 -3.65 12.59
C LEU A 141 -6.03 -3.74 13.94
N ARG A 142 -5.39 -4.43 14.90
CA ARG A 142 -5.80 -4.49 16.30
C ARG A 142 -4.59 -4.30 17.20
N TRP A 143 -4.63 -3.28 18.02
CA TRP A 143 -3.59 -3.01 19.02
C TRP A 143 -3.77 -3.94 20.21
N LEU A 144 -2.70 -4.62 20.62
CA LEU A 144 -2.68 -5.60 21.69
C LEU A 144 -1.67 -5.15 22.76
N ARG A 145 -2.05 -5.23 24.03
CA ARG A 145 -1.14 -4.99 25.14
C ARG A 145 -1.16 -6.21 26.06
N ALA A 146 0.03 -6.75 26.37
CA ALA A 146 0.18 -7.89 27.26
C ALA A 146 -0.49 -7.63 28.62
N GLY A 147 -1.21 -8.60 29.13
CA GLY A 147 -1.95 -8.50 30.39
C GLY A 147 -3.23 -7.64 30.37
N GLU A 148 -3.53 -6.95 29.24
CA GLU A 148 -4.71 -6.10 29.08
C GLU A 148 -5.61 -6.51 27.89
N LEU A 149 -5.37 -7.71 27.29
CA LEU A 149 -6.18 -8.17 26.16
C LEU A 149 -7.62 -8.40 26.58
N SER A 150 -8.55 -7.70 25.95
CA SER A 150 -9.97 -7.85 26.17
C SER A 150 -10.56 -9.02 25.39
N GLU A 151 -11.73 -9.51 25.82
CA GLU A 151 -12.50 -10.50 25.03
C GLU A 151 -12.83 -9.98 23.61
N ASN A 152 -12.97 -8.66 23.42
CA ASN A 152 -13.17 -8.07 22.11
C ASN A 152 -11.94 -8.20 21.21
N ASP A 153 -10.72 -8.09 21.76
CA ASP A 153 -9.47 -8.26 21.03
C ASP A 153 -9.30 -9.71 20.57
N LEU A 154 -9.50 -10.65 21.48
CA LEU A 154 -9.45 -12.08 21.16
C LEU A 154 -10.60 -12.49 20.21
N GLY A 155 -11.79 -11.93 20.40
CA GLY A 155 -12.93 -12.15 19.50
C GLY A 155 -12.66 -11.67 18.09
N TRP A 156 -11.98 -10.52 17.93
CA TRP A 156 -11.55 -10.02 16.64
C TRP A 156 -10.52 -10.97 15.99
N CYS A 157 -9.47 -11.36 16.72
CA CYS A 157 -8.45 -12.30 16.24
C CYS A 157 -9.08 -13.65 15.83
N ARG A 158 -9.95 -14.22 16.66
CA ARG A 158 -10.67 -15.46 16.37
C ARG A 158 -11.50 -15.37 15.10
N ASN A 159 -12.18 -14.24 14.88
CA ASN A 159 -12.98 -14.03 13.68
C ASN A 159 -12.11 -13.89 12.42
N VAL A 160 -10.96 -13.20 12.51
CA VAL A 160 -10.00 -13.09 11.40
C VAL A 160 -9.40 -14.47 11.08
N ILE A 161 -8.91 -15.20 12.07
CA ILE A 161 -8.36 -16.55 11.90
C ILE A 161 -9.40 -17.47 11.24
N ARG A 162 -10.65 -17.46 11.72
CA ARG A 162 -11.73 -18.27 11.14
C ARG A 162 -12.01 -17.93 9.67
N LYS A 163 -11.92 -16.65 9.27
CA LYS A 163 -12.26 -16.18 7.92
C LYS A 163 -11.09 -16.19 6.95
N GLN A 164 -9.89 -15.90 7.44
CA GLN A 164 -8.70 -15.68 6.62
C GLN A 164 -7.56 -16.68 6.92
N GLY A 165 -7.75 -17.60 7.87
CA GLY A 165 -6.83 -18.68 8.20
C GLY A 165 -5.76 -18.33 9.24
N SER A 166 -5.42 -17.06 9.39
CA SER A 166 -4.37 -16.60 10.33
C SER A 166 -4.52 -15.14 10.70
N VAL A 167 -3.64 -14.68 11.58
CA VAL A 167 -3.41 -13.28 11.94
C VAL A 167 -1.89 -13.07 11.97
N ILE A 168 -1.42 -11.94 11.46
CA ILE A 168 0.00 -11.57 11.56
C ILE A 168 0.18 -10.70 12.81
N VAL A 169 1.12 -11.07 13.68
CA VAL A 169 1.40 -10.36 14.93
C VAL A 169 2.84 -9.86 14.93
N GLU A 170 3.04 -8.58 15.21
CA GLU A 170 4.35 -7.95 15.34
C GLU A 170 4.39 -7.04 16.57
N SER A 171 5.58 -6.76 17.09
CA SER A 171 5.72 -5.77 18.16
C SER A 171 5.41 -4.37 17.65
N ARG A 172 4.74 -3.56 18.48
CA ARG A 172 4.51 -2.14 18.19
C ARG A 172 5.85 -1.39 18.12
N LYS A 173 6.00 -0.53 17.11
CA LYS A 173 7.22 0.25 16.89
C LYS A 173 6.99 1.74 17.12
N ASN A 174 8.04 2.43 17.52
CA ASN A 174 8.10 3.89 17.52
C ASN A 174 8.48 4.37 16.12
N VAL A 175 7.50 4.34 15.21
CA VAL A 175 7.67 4.73 13.79
C VAL A 175 8.00 6.22 13.70
N VAL A 176 9.03 6.55 12.93
CA VAL A 176 9.46 7.93 12.67
C VAL A 176 9.23 8.36 11.23
N GLN A 177 9.29 7.42 10.27
CA GLN A 177 9.03 7.72 8.86
C GLN A 177 8.49 6.50 8.13
N ASP A 178 7.32 6.65 7.53
CA ASP A 178 6.74 5.67 6.59
C ASP A 178 7.24 5.96 5.17
N PHE A 179 7.56 4.91 4.40
CA PHE A 179 7.90 5.01 3.00
C PHE A 179 7.60 3.70 2.26
N ALA A 180 7.62 3.73 0.94
CA ALA A 180 7.43 2.55 0.11
C ALA A 180 8.43 2.51 -1.04
N MET A 181 8.76 1.30 -1.49
CA MET A 181 9.41 1.04 -2.77
C MET A 181 8.40 0.43 -3.73
N LEU A 182 8.41 0.93 -4.96
CA LEU A 182 7.42 0.63 -5.98
C LEU A 182 8.07 -0.17 -7.09
N PHE A 183 7.38 -1.21 -7.55
CA PHE A 183 7.85 -2.08 -8.62
C PHE A 183 6.75 -2.37 -9.63
N SER A 184 7.14 -2.76 -10.83
CA SER A 184 6.27 -3.40 -11.80
C SER A 184 6.87 -4.74 -12.22
N ILE A 185 6.01 -5.70 -12.50
CA ILE A 185 6.38 -7.01 -13.02
C ILE A 185 5.69 -7.18 -14.36
N SER A 186 6.47 -7.34 -15.39
CA SER A 186 6.05 -7.77 -16.73
C SER A 186 6.30 -9.26 -16.90
N ARG A 187 6.12 -9.77 -18.13
CA ARG A 187 6.37 -11.18 -18.43
C ARG A 187 7.79 -11.62 -18.09
N ASP A 188 8.78 -10.78 -18.36
CA ASP A 188 10.20 -11.15 -18.35
C ASP A 188 11.05 -10.25 -17.43
N GLU A 189 10.43 -9.23 -16.80
CA GLU A 189 11.18 -8.21 -16.08
C GLU A 189 10.49 -7.80 -14.75
N VAL A 190 11.32 -7.56 -13.75
CA VAL A 190 10.97 -6.83 -12.52
C VAL A 190 11.67 -5.47 -12.60
N ARG A 191 10.89 -4.40 -12.65
CA ARG A 191 11.39 -3.02 -12.76
C ARG A 191 11.06 -2.23 -11.50
N PHE A 192 12.03 -1.46 -11.03
CA PHE A 192 11.81 -0.47 -9.99
C PHE A 192 11.11 0.77 -10.59
N GLU A 193 10.02 1.22 -9.96
CA GLU A 193 9.17 2.32 -10.42
C GLU A 193 9.36 3.60 -9.60
N GLY A 194 10.13 3.53 -8.52
CA GLY A 194 10.47 4.66 -7.68
C GLY A 194 10.19 4.44 -6.20
N MET A 195 10.49 5.47 -5.42
CA MET A 195 10.21 5.56 -3.98
C MET A 195 9.00 6.44 -3.71
N SER A 196 8.42 6.30 -2.54
CA SER A 196 7.29 7.11 -2.09
C SER A 196 7.40 7.37 -0.59
N LEU A 197 7.37 8.63 -0.18
CA LEU A 197 7.19 9.02 1.22
C LEU A 197 5.71 9.25 1.48
N PHE A 198 5.18 8.59 2.51
CA PHE A 198 3.79 8.77 2.89
C PHE A 198 3.65 9.04 4.39
N PHE A 199 2.48 9.50 4.77
CA PHE A 199 2.16 9.76 6.17
C PHE A 199 0.80 9.18 6.52
N ASN A 200 0.77 8.63 7.73
CA ASN A 200 -0.40 8.05 8.35
C ASN A 200 -0.83 8.89 9.56
N GLU A 201 -2.10 8.85 9.87
CA GLU A 201 -2.63 9.38 11.11
C GLU A 201 -3.49 8.31 11.78
N ASN A 202 -3.15 7.93 13.01
CA ASN A 202 -3.81 6.84 13.73
C ASN A 202 -3.87 5.51 12.95
N GLY A 203 -2.82 5.19 12.19
CA GLY A 203 -2.73 4.00 11.35
C GLY A 203 -3.52 4.07 10.05
N MET A 204 -4.16 5.19 9.74
CA MET A 204 -4.86 5.41 8.47
C MET A 204 -4.02 6.26 7.53
N TYR A 205 -3.91 5.82 6.29
CA TYR A 205 -3.26 6.58 5.23
C TYR A 205 -3.93 7.95 5.03
N LYS A 206 -3.10 8.99 4.94
CA LYS A 206 -3.53 10.38 4.72
C LYS A 206 -2.99 10.97 3.42
N GLY A 207 -1.79 10.58 3.02
CA GLY A 207 -1.21 11.11 1.79
C GLY A 207 0.26 10.81 1.59
N ASN A 208 0.78 11.35 0.48
CA ASN A 208 2.18 11.24 0.08
C ASN A 208 2.78 12.63 -0.11
N VAL A 209 4.06 12.76 0.24
CA VAL A 209 4.86 13.91 -0.18
C VAL A 209 5.33 13.67 -1.61
N LEU A 210 5.23 14.68 -2.48
CA LEU A 210 5.61 14.59 -3.89
C LEU A 210 7.07 15.04 -4.07
N GLY A 211 7.90 14.20 -4.69
CA GLY A 211 9.31 14.46 -4.90
C GLY A 211 10.01 13.41 -5.75
N THR A 212 11.24 13.70 -6.18
CA THR A 212 12.09 12.76 -6.91
C THR A 212 12.63 11.67 -5.98
N ASP A 213 13.14 10.57 -6.55
CA ASP A 213 13.77 9.51 -5.77
C ASP A 213 15.01 10.01 -5.04
N GLU A 214 15.81 10.89 -5.65
CA GLU A 214 16.99 11.50 -5.04
C GLU A 214 16.61 12.36 -3.83
N TRP A 215 15.53 13.14 -3.94
CA TRP A 215 15.04 13.94 -2.84
C TRP A 215 14.51 13.05 -1.71
N ILE A 216 13.69 12.03 -2.03
CA ILE A 216 13.16 11.07 -1.05
C ILE A 216 14.31 10.36 -0.34
N LEU A 217 15.31 9.87 -1.10
CA LEU A 217 16.50 9.24 -0.53
C LEU A 217 17.26 10.19 0.41
N SER A 218 17.36 11.47 0.06
CA SER A 218 18.00 12.48 0.93
C SER A 218 17.25 12.66 2.26
N GLN A 219 15.90 12.58 2.26
CA GLN A 219 15.10 12.64 3.48
C GLN A 219 15.31 11.39 4.36
N LEU A 220 15.34 10.20 3.76
CA LEU A 220 15.58 8.93 4.45
C LEU A 220 17.01 8.84 4.99
N SER A 221 17.97 9.45 4.29
CA SER A 221 19.38 9.48 4.69
C SER A 221 19.64 10.32 5.95
N ALA A 222 18.68 11.12 6.40
CA ALA A 222 18.73 11.75 7.72
C ALA A 222 18.64 10.74 8.89
N TYR A 223 18.19 9.51 8.63
CA TYR A 223 18.01 8.46 9.63
C TYR A 223 19.01 7.32 9.47
N LEU A 224 19.26 6.86 8.23
CA LEU A 224 20.10 5.69 7.93
C LEU A 224 20.92 5.97 6.66
N PRO A 225 22.13 5.38 6.51
CA PRO A 225 22.95 5.55 5.30
C PRO A 225 22.20 5.21 4.01
N SER A 226 22.40 6.01 2.95
CA SER A 226 21.74 5.86 1.65
C SER A 226 21.96 4.48 1.01
N GLU A 227 23.12 3.90 1.24
CA GLU A 227 23.53 2.58 0.73
C GLU A 227 22.56 1.49 1.14
N ILE A 228 22.00 1.56 2.36
CA ILE A 228 21.01 0.60 2.88
C ILE A 228 19.78 0.55 1.98
N PHE A 229 19.29 1.70 1.53
CA PHE A 229 18.09 1.78 0.68
C PHE A 229 18.38 1.28 -0.74
N ILE A 230 19.59 1.48 -1.25
CA ILE A 230 20.01 0.98 -2.57
C ILE A 230 20.11 -0.55 -2.52
N GLU A 231 20.80 -1.11 -1.52
CA GLU A 231 20.92 -2.55 -1.31
C GLU A 231 19.56 -3.22 -1.11
N LEU A 232 18.68 -2.60 -0.32
CA LEU A 232 17.31 -3.08 -0.08
C LEU A 232 16.49 -3.12 -1.36
N LYS A 233 16.57 -2.09 -2.22
CA LYS A 233 15.91 -2.05 -3.53
C LYS A 233 16.35 -3.24 -4.40
N ASP A 234 17.66 -3.49 -4.46
CA ASP A 234 18.22 -4.55 -5.31
C ASP A 234 17.87 -5.95 -4.77
N ALA A 235 17.89 -6.13 -3.45
CA ALA A 235 17.49 -7.36 -2.79
C ALA A 235 15.98 -7.66 -2.97
N LEU A 236 15.12 -6.63 -2.85
CA LEU A 236 13.69 -6.78 -3.14
C LEU A 236 13.43 -7.13 -4.61
N ALA A 237 14.14 -6.50 -5.55
CA ALA A 237 14.03 -6.86 -6.96
C ALA A 237 14.44 -8.33 -7.20
N ALA A 238 15.47 -8.83 -6.51
CA ALA A 238 15.87 -10.23 -6.56
C ALA A 238 14.81 -11.16 -5.95
N PHE A 239 14.21 -10.77 -4.80
CA PHE A 239 13.10 -11.50 -4.20
C PHE A 239 11.91 -11.63 -5.17
N PHE A 240 11.52 -10.54 -5.84
CA PHE A 240 10.41 -10.55 -6.80
C PHE A 240 10.73 -11.36 -8.06
N ARG A 241 11.96 -11.31 -8.57
CA ARG A 241 12.36 -12.18 -9.69
C ARG A 241 12.21 -13.65 -9.33
N ARG A 242 12.54 -14.04 -8.11
CA ARG A 242 12.48 -15.42 -7.65
C ARG A 242 11.04 -15.90 -7.39
N ASN A 243 10.18 -15.05 -6.84
CA ASN A 243 8.91 -15.48 -6.25
C ASN A 243 7.65 -14.98 -7.00
N TYR A 244 7.77 -13.91 -7.81
CA TYR A 244 6.64 -13.27 -8.48
C TYR A 244 6.73 -13.33 -10.01
N LEU A 245 7.94 -13.33 -10.57
CA LEU A 245 8.12 -13.37 -12.04
C LEU A 245 7.54 -14.66 -12.61
N GLY A 246 6.77 -14.55 -13.69
CA GLY A 246 6.07 -15.66 -14.31
C GLY A 246 4.74 -16.06 -13.64
N VAL A 247 4.44 -15.51 -12.44
CA VAL A 247 3.21 -15.78 -11.70
C VAL A 247 2.32 -14.54 -11.64
N TYR A 248 2.91 -13.36 -11.43
CA TYR A 248 2.23 -12.08 -11.32
C TYR A 248 2.64 -11.14 -12.45
N GLN A 249 1.69 -10.34 -12.91
CA GLN A 249 1.92 -9.21 -13.82
C GLN A 249 1.13 -8.01 -13.34
N GLY A 250 1.80 -6.87 -13.22
CA GLY A 250 1.20 -5.64 -12.75
C GLY A 250 2.13 -4.83 -11.85
N TYR A 251 1.58 -3.81 -11.22
CA TYR A 251 2.29 -3.00 -10.25
C TYR A 251 2.21 -3.61 -8.85
N LEU A 252 3.22 -3.34 -8.03
CA LEU A 252 3.20 -3.64 -6.62
C LEU A 252 3.94 -2.58 -5.82
N GLY A 253 3.57 -2.43 -4.55
CA GLY A 253 4.24 -1.57 -3.58
C GLY A 253 4.66 -2.37 -2.36
N VAL A 254 5.84 -2.07 -1.83
CA VAL A 254 6.35 -2.63 -0.58
C VAL A 254 6.35 -1.53 0.46
N ASP A 255 5.47 -1.64 1.44
CA ASP A 255 5.41 -0.69 2.55
C ASP A 255 6.49 -1.00 3.59
N MET A 256 7.13 0.05 4.06
CA MET A 256 8.28 0.04 4.96
C MET A 256 8.19 1.20 5.94
N PHE A 257 8.92 1.10 7.03
CA PHE A 257 9.11 2.25 7.91
C PHE A 257 10.48 2.25 8.60
N ILE A 258 10.92 3.45 8.97
CA ILE A 258 12.02 3.67 9.89
C ILE A 258 11.44 3.87 11.28
N PHE A 259 12.06 3.27 12.29
CA PHE A 259 11.63 3.37 13.69
C PHE A 259 12.82 3.51 14.62
N LYS A 260 12.58 3.97 15.84
CA LYS A 260 13.55 3.96 16.92
C LYS A 260 13.40 2.70 17.76
N ASP A 261 14.52 2.01 18.00
CA ASP A 261 14.57 0.88 18.91
C ASP A 261 14.67 1.34 20.39
N ALA A 262 14.74 0.37 21.31
CA ALA A 262 14.84 0.66 22.75
C ALA A 262 16.12 1.43 23.15
N ALA A 263 17.15 1.40 22.31
CA ALA A 263 18.39 2.15 22.50
C ALA A 263 18.37 3.53 21.81
N ASP A 264 17.20 4.01 21.38
CA ASP A 264 16.99 5.25 20.59
C ASP A 264 17.74 5.29 19.24
N SER A 265 18.15 4.11 18.75
CA SER A 265 18.84 3.96 17.47
C SER A 265 17.82 3.76 16.33
N PHE A 266 18.09 4.37 15.17
CA PHE A 266 17.27 4.18 13.99
C PHE A 266 17.45 2.78 13.40
N ARG A 267 16.33 2.15 13.07
CA ARG A 267 16.20 0.83 12.46
C ARG A 267 15.19 0.88 11.33
N ILE A 268 15.24 -0.09 10.44
CA ILE A 268 14.29 -0.24 9.35
C ILE A 268 13.46 -1.51 9.50
N ALA A 269 12.17 -1.42 9.21
CA ALA A 269 11.31 -2.54 8.90
C ALA A 269 11.23 -2.66 7.38
N PRO A 270 11.98 -3.59 6.76
CA PRO A 270 12.26 -3.54 5.33
C PRO A 270 11.13 -4.08 4.45
N CYS A 271 10.18 -4.81 5.03
CA CYS A 271 8.97 -5.24 4.36
C CYS A 271 7.86 -5.46 5.39
N VAL A 272 6.90 -4.55 5.43
CA VAL A 272 5.74 -4.60 6.33
C VAL A 272 4.54 -5.20 5.63
N GLU A 273 4.39 -4.88 4.34
CA GLU A 273 3.32 -5.35 3.48
C GLU A 273 3.75 -5.31 2.01
N ILE A 274 3.32 -6.31 1.24
CA ILE A 274 3.44 -6.33 -0.22
C ILE A 274 2.05 -6.15 -0.80
N ASN A 275 1.83 -5.03 -1.46
CA ASN A 275 0.57 -4.67 -2.10
C ASN A 275 0.63 -5.05 -3.58
N ALA A 276 0.16 -6.26 -3.97
CA ALA A 276 0.17 -6.73 -5.37
C ALA A 276 -0.97 -6.08 -6.18
N ARG A 277 -0.94 -4.78 -6.31
CA ARG A 277 -1.88 -3.90 -7.00
C ARG A 277 -1.29 -2.50 -7.20
N MET A 278 -2.01 -1.62 -7.87
CA MET A 278 -1.70 -0.18 -7.84
C MET A 278 -1.81 0.36 -6.40
N THR A 279 -1.01 1.35 -6.07
CA THR A 279 -0.95 1.97 -4.74
C THR A 279 -1.03 3.49 -4.84
N MET A 280 -1.40 4.13 -3.73
CA MET A 280 -1.38 5.60 -3.66
C MET A 280 0.04 6.17 -3.80
N GLY A 281 1.06 5.41 -3.39
CA GLY A 281 2.45 5.76 -3.62
C GLY A 281 2.81 5.79 -5.10
N LEU A 282 2.36 4.79 -5.87
CA LEU A 282 2.56 4.77 -7.33
C LEU A 282 1.82 5.94 -8.00
N LEU A 283 0.59 6.23 -7.58
CA LEU A 283 -0.15 7.40 -8.06
C LEU A 283 0.63 8.70 -7.79
N ALA A 284 1.14 8.89 -6.57
CA ALA A 284 1.93 10.06 -6.21
C ALA A 284 3.17 10.21 -7.09
N ARG A 285 3.89 9.12 -7.34
CA ARG A 285 5.05 9.11 -8.27
C ARG A 285 4.66 9.53 -9.68
N ARG A 286 3.60 8.94 -10.25
CA ARG A 286 3.15 9.27 -11.61
C ARG A 286 2.67 10.71 -11.72
N ILE A 287 1.95 11.21 -10.72
CA ILE A 287 1.53 12.61 -10.65
C ILE A 287 2.76 13.52 -10.67
N PHE A 288 3.74 13.25 -9.80
CA PHE A 288 4.94 14.07 -9.73
C PHE A 288 5.76 14.01 -11.01
N ASP A 289 6.01 12.83 -11.56
CA ASP A 289 6.91 12.62 -12.69
C ASP A 289 6.32 13.10 -14.04
N ARG A 290 4.98 13.10 -14.17
CA ARG A 290 4.34 13.22 -15.49
C ARG A 290 3.22 14.25 -15.59
N HIS A 291 2.66 14.70 -14.47
CA HIS A 291 1.39 15.41 -14.51
C HIS A 291 1.36 16.74 -13.75
N LEU A 292 2.41 17.07 -13.01
CA LEU A 292 2.52 18.35 -12.35
C LEU A 292 3.26 19.36 -13.23
N ASP A 293 2.65 20.52 -13.41
CA ASP A 293 3.25 21.72 -13.97
C ASP A 293 3.22 22.82 -12.92
N TYR A 294 4.35 23.47 -12.71
CA TYR A 294 4.48 24.54 -11.73
C TYR A 294 5.32 25.67 -12.29
N SER A 295 4.82 26.89 -12.13
CA SER A 295 5.62 28.09 -12.29
C SER A 295 5.29 29.11 -11.21
N PRO A 296 6.23 30.00 -10.82
CA PRO A 296 5.95 31.07 -9.87
C PRO A 296 4.78 31.96 -10.29
N ASP A 297 4.60 32.19 -11.59
CA ASP A 297 3.61 33.12 -12.15
C ASP A 297 2.22 32.48 -12.29
N CYS A 298 2.15 31.19 -12.64
CA CYS A 298 0.91 30.48 -12.94
C CYS A 298 0.47 29.53 -11.81
N GLY A 299 1.32 29.32 -10.81
CA GLY A 299 1.07 28.34 -9.75
C GLY A 299 1.16 26.89 -10.21
N LEU A 300 0.57 25.99 -9.41
CA LEU A 300 0.52 24.56 -9.68
C LEU A 300 -0.67 24.22 -10.59
N ARG A 301 -0.43 23.35 -11.56
CA ARG A 301 -1.47 22.81 -12.47
C ARG A 301 -1.29 21.31 -12.65
N LEU A 302 -2.38 20.61 -12.89
CA LEU A 302 -2.39 19.22 -13.37
C LEU A 302 -2.54 19.22 -14.89
N VAL A 303 -1.59 18.58 -15.57
CA VAL A 303 -1.57 18.46 -17.04
C VAL A 303 -1.23 17.01 -17.38
N ARG A 304 -1.84 16.46 -18.42
CA ARG A 304 -1.54 15.09 -18.86
C ARG A 304 -0.21 15.04 -19.59
N ASP A 305 0.67 14.11 -19.15
CA ASP A 305 1.92 13.72 -19.80
C ASP A 305 2.84 14.90 -20.16
N ILE A 306 3.22 15.69 -19.16
CA ILE A 306 4.22 16.76 -19.33
C ILE A 306 5.60 16.12 -19.45
N ARG A 307 6.36 16.50 -20.48
CA ARG A 307 7.72 15.98 -20.72
C ARG A 307 8.83 16.75 -20.00
N SER A 308 8.53 17.88 -19.42
CA SER A 308 9.52 18.74 -18.75
C SER A 308 8.82 19.71 -17.81
N CYS A 309 9.00 19.51 -16.52
CA CYS A 309 8.64 20.52 -15.52
C CYS A 309 9.64 20.51 -14.37
N SER A 310 9.91 21.68 -13.80
CA SER A 310 10.77 21.86 -12.63
C SER A 310 9.89 21.98 -11.38
N VAL A 311 9.19 20.93 -11.04
CA VAL A 311 8.38 20.91 -9.79
C VAL A 311 9.31 20.71 -8.60
N PRO A 312 9.33 21.64 -7.62
CA PRO A 312 10.15 21.47 -6.43
C PRO A 312 9.70 20.27 -5.60
N SER A 313 10.62 19.35 -5.33
CA SER A 313 10.38 18.20 -4.45
C SER A 313 10.04 18.66 -3.03
N GLY A 314 9.09 17.96 -2.37
CA GLY A 314 8.67 18.25 -1.00
C GLY A 314 7.72 19.44 -0.85
N ARG A 315 7.43 20.18 -1.92
CA ARG A 315 6.55 21.36 -1.90
C ARG A 315 5.07 21.03 -2.00
N PHE A 316 4.75 19.83 -2.50
CA PHE A 316 3.37 19.42 -2.72
C PHE A 316 3.10 18.06 -2.11
N THR A 317 1.84 17.83 -1.74
CA THR A 317 1.36 16.57 -1.18
C THR A 317 0.16 16.07 -1.96
N LEU A 318 0.09 14.76 -2.17
CA LEU A 318 -1.12 14.07 -2.59
C LEU A 318 -1.85 13.63 -1.31
N ARG A 319 -3.12 13.98 -1.17
CA ARG A 319 -3.92 13.60 0.00
C ARG A 319 -5.20 12.89 -0.40
N MET A 320 -5.63 11.99 0.47
CA MET A 320 -6.94 11.38 0.43
C MET A 320 -7.79 11.98 1.57
N ASP A 321 -8.83 12.70 1.19
CA ASP A 321 -9.74 13.34 2.12
C ASP A 321 -11.05 12.57 2.23
N TYR A 322 -11.60 12.53 3.45
CA TYR A 322 -12.87 11.87 3.74
C TYR A 322 -13.67 12.67 4.76
N SER A 323 -14.96 12.85 4.48
CA SER A 323 -15.95 13.40 5.42
C SER A 323 -17.31 12.72 5.24
N PRO A 324 -17.88 12.08 6.30
CA PRO A 324 -19.18 11.42 6.21
C PRO A 324 -20.35 12.39 5.98
N SER A 325 -20.20 13.67 6.33
CA SER A 325 -21.21 14.72 6.15
C SER A 325 -21.11 15.47 4.81
N GLY A 326 -20.20 15.03 3.94
CA GLY A 326 -19.85 15.73 2.69
C GLY A 326 -18.53 16.51 2.87
N LEU A 327 -17.72 16.44 1.82
CA LEU A 327 -16.40 17.05 1.78
C LEU A 327 -16.48 18.46 1.18
N ARG A 328 -15.69 19.36 1.73
CA ARG A 328 -15.32 20.64 1.13
C ARG A 328 -13.81 20.68 0.98
N LEU A 329 -13.35 20.85 -0.23
CA LEU A 329 -11.91 20.99 -0.48
C LEU A 329 -11.46 22.40 -0.06
N PRO A 330 -10.31 22.52 0.60
CA PRO A 330 -9.72 23.82 0.91
C PRO A 330 -9.29 24.55 -0.38
N ASP A 331 -9.17 25.87 -0.28
CA ASP A 331 -8.69 26.71 -1.38
C ASP A 331 -7.29 26.25 -1.85
N GLY A 332 -7.11 26.18 -3.16
CA GLY A 332 -5.85 25.74 -3.77
C GLY A 332 -5.70 24.23 -3.88
N ALA A 333 -6.63 23.41 -3.40
CA ALA A 333 -6.66 21.97 -3.64
C ALA A 333 -7.01 21.69 -5.11
N ILE A 334 -6.27 20.78 -5.74
CA ILE A 334 -6.51 20.37 -7.13
C ILE A 334 -6.94 18.90 -7.13
N PRO A 335 -8.25 18.60 -7.29
CA PRO A 335 -8.73 17.23 -7.31
C PRO A 335 -8.27 16.48 -8.57
N LEU A 336 -7.89 15.21 -8.41
CA LEU A 336 -7.45 14.35 -9.51
C LEU A 336 -8.60 13.81 -10.36
N THR A 337 -9.80 13.77 -9.79
CA THR A 337 -11.03 13.31 -10.45
C THR A 337 -12.10 14.37 -10.34
N HIS A 338 -13.19 14.20 -11.08
CA HIS A 338 -14.35 15.09 -10.93
C HIS A 338 -14.77 15.15 -9.45
N PHE A 339 -15.01 16.34 -8.95
CA PHE A 339 -15.46 16.59 -7.58
C PHE A 339 -16.74 17.42 -7.60
N SER A 340 -17.70 17.03 -6.79
CA SER A 340 -19.00 17.72 -6.64
C SER A 340 -19.38 17.88 -5.17
N ASP A 341 -20.17 18.87 -4.86
CA ASP A 341 -20.74 19.06 -3.53
C ASP A 341 -21.50 17.81 -3.07
N GLY A 342 -21.28 17.42 -1.82
CA GLY A 342 -21.87 16.22 -1.22
C GLY A 342 -21.06 14.94 -1.40
N PHE A 343 -19.96 14.96 -2.17
CA PHE A 343 -18.98 13.86 -2.17
C PHE A 343 -18.37 13.69 -0.79
N GLN A 344 -18.14 12.44 -0.40
CA GLN A 344 -17.50 12.10 0.88
C GLN A 344 -16.01 11.84 0.73
N TYR A 345 -15.54 11.57 -0.48
CA TYR A 345 -14.13 11.25 -0.79
C TYR A 345 -13.59 12.13 -1.90
N ALA A 346 -12.34 12.53 -1.76
CA ALA A 346 -11.54 13.14 -2.82
C ALA A 346 -10.08 12.72 -2.70
N VAL A 347 -9.39 12.68 -3.83
CA VAL A 347 -7.93 12.60 -3.90
C VAL A 347 -7.45 13.86 -4.62
N SER A 348 -6.63 14.65 -3.94
CA SER A 348 -6.24 15.98 -4.42
C SER A 348 -4.76 16.26 -4.17
N VAL A 349 -4.19 17.16 -4.97
CA VAL A 349 -2.85 17.72 -4.75
C VAL A 349 -2.98 19.05 -4.02
N TYR A 350 -2.13 19.23 -3.01
CA TYR A 350 -2.06 20.41 -2.16
C TYR A 350 -0.65 21.01 -2.17
N SER A 351 -0.55 22.30 -1.97
CA SER A 351 0.70 22.93 -1.51
C SER A 351 1.00 22.47 -0.08
N ALA A 352 2.22 22.06 0.19
CA ALA A 352 2.67 21.59 1.50
C ALA A 352 2.85 22.75 2.47
#